data_d7a9bccaaf9efe614f8d7e7dced0cd86
#
_entry.id   d7a9bccaaf9efe614f8d7e7dced0cd86
#
_cell.length_a   1.000
_cell.length_b   1.000
_cell.length_c   1.000
_cell.angle_alpha   90.00
_cell.angle_beta   90.00
_cell.angle_gamma   90.00
#
_symmetry.space_group_name_H-M   'P 1'
#
loop_
_entity.id
_entity.type
_entity.pdbx_description
1 polymer ?
#
loop_
_entity_poly.entity_id
_entity_poly.type
_entity_poly.pdbx_seq_one_letter_code
_entity_poly.pdbx_strand_id
1 'polypeptide(L)'
;MKLTEAEYPSGAVPVDGYGPGFFRVGGKVYEGGVIVSPAGVSGWGGLADRAGLLALAGQVDLLFLGMGADIAVPPADLIAELDGLGVMAEPMSSPSAARSYNVLLAEGRRVACALIPV
;
A
#
# COMPACT_ATOMS: atom_id res chain seq x y z
N MET A 1 -13.24 25.61 -6.35
CA MET A 1 -13.49 24.78 -5.19
C MET A 1 -13.62 23.31 -5.59
N LYS A 2 -13.07 22.46 -4.81
CA LYS A 2 -13.09 21.04 -5.09
C LYS A 2 -14.23 20.39 -4.34
N LEU A 3 -15.33 20.19 -5.02
CA LEU A 3 -16.54 19.70 -4.39
C LEU A 3 -16.58 18.20 -4.21
N THR A 4 -15.82 17.48 -5.01
CA THR A 4 -15.97 16.03 -5.10
C THR A 4 -14.74 15.27 -4.66
N GLU A 5 -13.65 15.95 -4.37
CA GLU A 5 -12.44 15.28 -3.96
C GLU A 5 -12.50 14.94 -2.47
N ALA A 6 -12.14 13.71 -2.16
CA ALA A 6 -11.95 13.31 -0.78
C ALA A 6 -10.75 14.04 -0.20
N GLU A 7 -10.86 14.42 1.06
CA GLU A 7 -9.72 14.98 1.78
C GLU A 7 -8.97 13.84 2.46
N TYR A 8 -7.66 13.90 2.39
CA TYR A 8 -6.79 12.91 2.98
C TYR A 8 -5.95 13.54 4.08
N PRO A 9 -5.59 12.78 5.12
CA PRO A 9 -4.70 13.28 6.16
C PRO A 9 -3.39 13.80 5.56
N SER A 10 -2.75 14.72 6.28
CA SER A 10 -1.47 15.30 5.86
C SER A 10 -0.45 14.22 5.54
N GLY A 11 0.17 14.33 4.38
CA GLY A 11 1.18 13.40 3.90
C GLY A 11 0.63 12.16 3.21
N ALA A 12 -0.66 11.90 3.33
CA ALA A 12 -1.28 10.73 2.72
C ALA A 12 -1.69 11.02 1.29
N VAL A 13 -1.44 10.07 0.39
CA VAL A 13 -1.81 10.20 -1.02
C VAL A 13 -2.54 8.94 -1.47
N PRO A 14 -3.59 9.09 -2.31
CA PRO A 14 -4.31 7.93 -2.83
C PRO A 14 -3.59 7.33 -4.02
N VAL A 15 -3.91 6.06 -4.30
CA VAL A 15 -3.53 5.42 -5.55
C VAL A 15 -4.60 5.78 -6.58
N ASP A 16 -4.21 6.55 -7.60
CA ASP A 16 -5.14 7.08 -8.61
C ASP A 16 -5.46 6.08 -9.72
N GLY A 17 -4.54 5.16 -10.00
CA GLY A 17 -4.71 4.22 -11.08
C GLY A 17 -3.51 3.31 -11.23
N TYR A 18 -3.59 2.42 -12.19
CA TYR A 18 -2.51 1.49 -12.49
C TYR A 18 -2.63 1.02 -13.94
N GLY A 19 -1.55 0.42 -14.43
CA GLY A 19 -1.50 -0.27 -15.70
C GLY A 19 -0.39 -1.30 -15.66
N PRO A 20 -0.10 -1.97 -16.78
CA PRO A 20 0.98 -2.95 -16.80
C PRO A 20 2.30 -2.34 -16.37
N GLY A 21 2.84 -2.83 -15.26
CA GLY A 21 4.15 -2.42 -14.76
C GLY A 21 4.22 -1.10 -14.03
N PHE A 22 3.10 -0.41 -13.79
CA PHE A 22 3.17 0.90 -13.11
C PHE A 22 1.94 1.18 -12.25
N PHE A 23 2.12 2.14 -11.33
CA PHE A 23 1.03 2.70 -10.52
C PHE A 23 1.09 4.22 -10.60
N ARG A 24 -0.07 4.86 -10.58
CA ARG A 24 -0.16 6.31 -10.43
C ARG A 24 -0.59 6.61 -9.00
N VAL A 25 0.20 7.40 -8.30
CA VAL A 25 -0.05 7.74 -6.90
C VAL A 25 0.11 9.23 -6.73
N GLY A 26 -0.93 9.89 -6.23
CA GLY A 26 -0.93 11.34 -6.07
C GLY A 26 -0.69 12.08 -7.38
N GLY A 27 -1.16 11.54 -8.49
CA GLY A 27 -0.99 12.13 -9.81
C GLY A 27 0.34 11.83 -10.50
N LYS A 28 1.23 11.05 -9.86
CA LYS A 28 2.56 10.77 -10.37
C LYS A 28 2.71 9.28 -10.70
N VAL A 29 3.35 8.97 -11.81
CA VAL A 29 3.56 7.59 -12.24
C VAL A 29 4.83 7.03 -11.63
N TYR A 30 4.71 5.82 -11.07
CA TYR A 30 5.83 5.06 -10.51
C TYR A 30 5.90 3.72 -11.21
N GLU A 31 7.03 3.42 -11.83
CA GLU A 31 7.24 2.14 -12.48
C GLU A 31 7.70 1.11 -11.44
N GLY A 32 7.26 -0.14 -11.63
CA GLY A 32 7.57 -1.21 -10.70
C GLY A 32 6.69 -1.20 -9.46
N GLY A 33 7.14 -1.93 -8.43
CA GLY A 33 6.42 -2.00 -7.16
C GLY A 33 6.56 -0.74 -6.33
N VAL A 34 5.55 -0.46 -5.52
CA VAL A 34 5.53 0.73 -4.65
C VAL A 34 5.02 0.39 -3.26
N ILE A 35 5.52 1.14 -2.27
CA ILE A 35 4.91 1.22 -0.95
C ILE A 35 4.37 2.63 -0.80
N VAL A 36 3.10 2.75 -0.45
CA VAL A 36 2.45 4.04 -0.19
C VAL A 36 2.06 4.06 1.28
N SER A 37 2.52 5.07 2.00
CA SER A 37 2.32 5.19 3.44
C SER A 37 2.20 6.65 3.85
N PRO A 38 1.96 6.94 5.15
CA PRO A 38 1.99 8.32 5.62
C PRO A 38 3.33 9.03 5.37
N ALA A 39 4.42 8.27 5.23
CA ALA A 39 5.73 8.84 4.92
C ALA A 39 5.90 9.21 3.44
N GLY A 40 4.98 8.80 2.58
CA GLY A 40 5.03 9.06 1.15
C GLY A 40 5.08 7.80 0.31
N VAL A 41 5.65 7.90 -0.87
CA VAL A 41 5.75 6.80 -1.82
C VAL A 41 7.20 6.41 -1.99
N SER A 42 7.48 5.11 -1.94
CA SER A 42 8.81 4.58 -2.20
C SER A 42 8.72 3.36 -3.12
N GLY A 43 9.80 3.07 -3.84
CA GLY A 43 9.89 1.86 -4.63
C GLY A 43 9.92 0.63 -3.73
N TRP A 44 9.39 -0.47 -4.22
CA TRP A 44 9.36 -1.73 -3.49
C TRP A 44 9.74 -2.88 -4.42
N GLY A 45 10.69 -3.69 -3.97
CA GLY A 45 11.20 -4.83 -4.75
C GLY A 45 10.38 -6.10 -4.63
N GLY A 46 9.21 -6.05 -4.00
CA GLY A 46 8.37 -7.22 -3.79
C GLY A 46 8.62 -7.88 -2.44
N LEU A 47 8.10 -9.09 -2.27
CA LEU A 47 8.08 -9.76 -0.96
C LEU A 47 9.47 -10.08 -0.39
N ALA A 48 10.49 -10.15 -1.22
CA ALA A 48 11.86 -10.34 -0.76
C ALA A 48 12.47 -9.07 -0.18
N ASP A 49 11.91 -7.91 -0.51
CA ASP A 49 12.34 -6.61 -0.02
C ASP A 49 11.53 -6.25 1.23
N ARG A 50 11.95 -6.79 2.36
CA ARG A 50 11.21 -6.65 3.62
C ARG A 50 11.48 -5.34 4.35
N ALA A 51 12.62 -4.70 4.08
CA ALA A 51 13.02 -3.51 4.83
C ALA A 51 11.98 -2.40 4.81
N GLY A 52 11.41 -2.11 3.63
CA GLY A 52 10.38 -1.09 3.50
C GLY A 52 9.09 -1.44 4.22
N LEU A 53 8.74 -2.73 4.26
CA LEU A 53 7.56 -3.19 4.98
C LEU A 53 7.75 -3.08 6.49
N LEU A 54 8.92 -3.51 7.00
CA LEU A 54 9.21 -3.45 8.43
C LEU A 54 9.31 -2.02 8.93
N ALA A 55 9.71 -1.08 8.08
CA ALA A 55 9.77 0.33 8.42
C ALA A 55 8.39 0.95 8.67
N LEU A 56 7.32 0.27 8.31
CA LEU A 56 5.96 0.72 8.58
C LEU A 56 5.55 0.55 10.05
N ALA A 57 6.33 -0.18 10.83
CA ALA A 57 6.08 -0.35 12.26
C ALA A 57 6.01 1.02 12.94
N GLY A 58 4.95 1.23 13.72
CA GLY A 58 4.72 2.51 14.40
C GLY A 58 4.09 3.58 13.53
N GLN A 59 4.03 3.38 12.22
CA GLN A 59 3.43 4.34 11.29
C GLN A 59 2.00 3.98 10.91
N VAL A 60 1.73 2.70 10.74
CA VAL A 60 0.41 2.20 10.33
C VAL A 60 -0.02 1.03 11.18
N ASP A 61 -1.32 0.79 11.20
CA ASP A 61 -1.91 -0.36 11.90
C ASP A 61 -2.27 -1.47 10.91
N LEU A 62 -2.46 -1.10 9.64
CA LEU A 62 -2.95 -2.01 8.62
C LEU A 62 -2.17 -1.79 7.33
N LEU A 63 -1.75 -2.89 6.71
CA LEU A 63 -1.04 -2.91 5.44
C LEU A 63 -1.79 -3.80 4.46
N PHE A 64 -2.21 -3.22 3.34
CA PHE A 64 -2.76 -4.00 2.24
C PHE A 64 -1.62 -4.45 1.33
N LEU A 65 -1.43 -5.77 1.22
CA LEU A 65 -0.40 -6.36 0.37
C LEU A 65 -1.01 -6.73 -0.97
N GLY A 66 -0.66 -5.98 -2.00
CA GLY A 66 -1.07 -6.25 -3.37
C GLY A 66 -0.14 -7.25 -4.02
N MET A 67 -0.68 -8.41 -4.35
CA MET A 67 0.09 -9.56 -4.83
C MET A 67 0.16 -9.65 -6.35
N GLY A 68 -0.07 -8.53 -7.05
CA GLY A 68 -0.10 -8.51 -8.51
C GLY A 68 -1.52 -8.64 -9.05
N ALA A 69 -1.66 -9.25 -10.21
CA ALA A 69 -2.96 -9.36 -10.88
C ALA A 69 -3.96 -10.22 -10.08
N ASP A 70 -3.47 -11.23 -9.38
CA ASP A 70 -4.30 -12.18 -8.65
C ASP A 70 -3.87 -12.26 -7.19
N ILE A 71 -4.75 -12.82 -6.36
CA ILE A 71 -4.41 -13.09 -4.98
C ILE A 71 -3.35 -14.19 -4.92
N ALA A 72 -2.40 -14.03 -4.00
CA ALA A 72 -1.40 -15.05 -3.69
C ALA A 72 -1.15 -15.02 -2.19
N VAL A 73 -0.51 -16.07 -1.68
CA VAL A 73 -0.23 -16.20 -0.26
C VAL A 73 1.20 -15.73 0.00
N PRO A 74 1.39 -14.67 0.80
CA PRO A 74 2.74 -14.23 1.16
C PRO A 74 3.37 -15.21 2.16
N PRO A 75 4.70 -15.14 2.36
CA PRO A 75 5.37 -15.99 3.35
C PRO A 75 4.78 -15.79 4.75
N ALA A 76 4.47 -16.91 5.41
CA ALA A 76 3.85 -16.85 6.74
C ALA A 76 4.75 -16.18 7.78
N ASP A 77 6.07 -16.32 7.66
CA ASP A 77 7.02 -15.69 8.57
C ASP A 77 7.02 -14.16 8.41
N LEU A 78 6.80 -13.66 7.20
CA LEU A 78 6.68 -12.22 6.96
C LEU A 78 5.43 -11.67 7.66
N ILE A 79 4.30 -12.35 7.50
CA ILE A 79 3.05 -11.94 8.13
C ILE A 79 3.19 -11.93 9.65
N ALA A 80 3.82 -12.98 10.19
CA ALA A 80 4.04 -13.08 11.64
C ALA A 80 4.97 -11.97 12.14
N GLU A 81 6.00 -11.63 11.38
CA GLU A 81 6.93 -10.57 11.74
C GLU A 81 6.23 -9.21 11.79
N LEU A 82 5.42 -8.90 10.77
CA LEU A 82 4.64 -7.66 10.74
C LEU A 82 3.63 -7.62 11.89
N ASP A 83 2.95 -8.73 12.14
CA ASP A 83 1.99 -8.80 13.24
C ASP A 83 2.67 -8.53 14.58
N GLY A 84 3.86 -9.09 14.81
CA GLY A 84 4.65 -8.83 16.00
C GLY A 84 5.06 -7.38 16.16
N LEU A 85 5.09 -6.61 15.08
CA LEU A 85 5.39 -5.18 15.08
C LEU A 85 4.14 -4.31 15.11
N GLY A 86 2.96 -4.91 15.24
CA GLY A 86 1.70 -4.20 15.32
C GLY A 86 1.09 -3.82 13.97
N VAL A 87 1.56 -4.45 12.87
CA VAL A 87 1.05 -4.19 11.53
C VAL A 87 0.27 -5.40 11.06
N MET A 88 -1.04 -5.24 10.89
CA MET A 88 -1.88 -6.30 10.32
C MET A 88 -1.75 -6.25 8.80
N ALA A 89 -1.26 -7.32 8.19
CA ALA A 89 -1.11 -7.41 6.75
C ALA A 89 -2.25 -8.21 6.12
N GLU A 90 -2.86 -7.64 5.09
CA GLU A 90 -4.00 -8.23 4.37
C GLU A 90 -3.60 -8.44 2.91
N PRO A 91 -3.35 -9.69 2.50
CA PRO A 91 -3.00 -9.96 1.11
C PRO A 91 -4.22 -10.01 0.19
N MET A 92 -4.06 -9.46 -1.00
CA MET A 92 -5.10 -9.47 -2.04
C MET A 92 -4.45 -9.10 -3.38
N SER A 93 -5.22 -9.04 -4.46
CA SER A 93 -4.68 -8.53 -5.71
C SER A 93 -4.29 -7.06 -5.56
N SER A 94 -3.34 -6.58 -6.38
CA SER A 94 -2.91 -5.19 -6.28
C SER A 94 -4.04 -4.19 -6.56
N PRO A 95 -4.94 -4.41 -7.54
CA PRO A 95 -6.08 -3.52 -7.72
C PRO A 95 -6.99 -3.46 -6.48
N SER A 96 -7.24 -4.59 -5.84
CA SER A 96 -8.05 -4.62 -4.63
C SER A 96 -7.35 -3.96 -3.46
N ALA A 97 -6.04 -4.17 -3.31
CA ALA A 97 -5.25 -3.55 -2.27
C ALA A 97 -5.26 -2.02 -2.39
N ALA A 98 -5.07 -1.51 -3.61
CA ALA A 98 -5.11 -0.08 -3.86
C ALA A 98 -6.47 0.52 -3.51
N ARG A 99 -7.54 -0.15 -3.90
CA ARG A 99 -8.90 0.32 -3.63
C ARG A 99 -9.21 0.31 -2.12
N SER A 100 -8.86 -0.78 -1.44
CA SER A 100 -9.07 -0.88 0.01
C SER A 100 -8.26 0.16 0.78
N TYR A 101 -7.01 0.38 0.36
CA TYR A 101 -6.17 1.43 0.92
C TYR A 101 -6.83 2.80 0.77
N ASN A 102 -7.30 3.14 -0.44
CA ASN A 102 -7.93 4.44 -0.67
C ASN A 102 -9.15 4.66 0.20
N VAL A 103 -10.00 3.64 0.35
CA VAL A 103 -11.22 3.74 1.15
C VAL A 103 -10.88 4.04 2.61
N LEU A 104 -9.98 3.28 3.21
CA LEU A 104 -9.65 3.47 4.62
C LEU A 104 -8.80 4.72 4.86
N LEU A 105 -7.99 5.10 3.88
CA LEU A 105 -7.24 6.35 3.94
C LEU A 105 -8.18 7.54 4.04
N ALA A 106 -9.22 7.56 3.20
CA ALA A 106 -10.22 8.63 3.20
C ALA A 106 -10.99 8.69 4.52
N GLU A 107 -11.08 7.57 5.24
CA GLU A 107 -11.70 7.51 6.56
C GLU A 107 -10.77 7.93 7.70
N GLY A 108 -9.54 8.32 7.37
CA GLY A 108 -8.57 8.74 8.37
C GLY A 108 -7.84 7.61 9.08
N ARG A 109 -7.90 6.38 8.54
CA ARG A 109 -7.23 5.22 9.14
C ARG A 109 -5.73 5.27 8.88
N ARG A 110 -4.95 4.70 9.79
CA ARG A 110 -3.50 4.60 9.65
C ARG A 110 -3.18 3.38 8.79
N VAL A 111 -3.08 3.60 7.49
CA VAL A 111 -2.94 2.51 6.52
C VAL A 111 -1.81 2.76 5.55
N ALA A 112 -1.30 1.66 5.00
CA ALA A 112 -0.35 1.65 3.90
C ALA A 112 -0.76 0.58 2.90
N CYS A 113 -0.23 0.66 1.70
CA CYS A 113 -0.30 -0.45 0.75
C CYS A 113 1.07 -0.68 0.14
N ALA A 114 1.36 -1.94 -0.15
CA ALA A 114 2.55 -2.36 -0.87
C ALA A 114 2.07 -3.16 -2.06
N LEU A 115 2.39 -2.71 -3.27
CA LEU A 115 1.76 -3.20 -4.49
C LEU A 115 2.79 -3.79 -5.43
N ILE A 116 2.58 -5.05 -5.80
CA ILE A 116 3.34 -5.71 -6.86
C ILE A 116 2.66 -5.33 -8.18
N PRO A 117 3.42 -4.98 -9.25
CA PRO A 117 2.83 -4.61 -10.56
C PRO A 117 1.95 -5.70 -11.15
N VAL A 118 0.94 -5.26 -11.85
CA VAL A 118 0.03 -6.15 -12.59
C VAL A 118 0.50 -6.37 -14.01
#